data_fa5e8fca7579b81c06c7f7126b0910ad
#
_entry.id   fa5e8fca7579b81c06c7f7126b0910ad
#
_cell.length_a   1.000
_cell.length_b   1.000
_cell.length_c   1.000
_cell.angle_alpha   90.00
_cell.angle_beta   90.00
_cell.angle_gamma   90.00
#
_symmetry.space_group_name_H-M   'P 1'
#
loop_
_entity.id
_entity.type
_entity.pdbx_description
1 polymer ?
#
loop_
_entity_poly.entity_id
_entity_poly.type
_entity_poly.pdbx_seq_one_letter_code
_entity_poly.pdbx_strand_id
1 'polypeptide(L)'
;SKKKVVVALGHKALGATLPQQQDAVKGAAKAIADLVEADCQVIISHSNAPQVGMIHTAMNEFGKQHPDYTFAPISVCSAMSQGYIGYDLQNAIREELLNRGINRPVATILTQVVVNPYDDSFYKPVKVIGRIMTKEEADKMVAERGYNVIEDAGRGYRRVVASPRPQSIIEIQSIRDMVEAGLVVVACGGGGIPVYKTEG
;
A
#
# COMPACT_ATOMS: atom_id res chain seq x y z
N SER A 1 -1.57 31.01 -1.39
CA SER A 1 -1.22 29.65 -0.88
C SER A 1 -1.02 28.72 -2.04
N LYS A 2 0.01 27.87 -1.98
CA LYS A 2 0.28 26.86 -3.02
C LYS A 2 -0.85 25.86 -3.12
N LYS A 3 -1.12 25.38 -4.34
CA LYS A 3 -2.13 24.36 -4.59
C LYS A 3 -1.66 23.03 -4.00
N LYS A 4 -2.49 22.40 -3.17
CA LYS A 4 -2.27 21.05 -2.65
C LYS A 4 -2.92 20.04 -3.58
N VAL A 5 -2.17 19.01 -3.94
CA VAL A 5 -2.63 17.94 -4.83
C VAL A 5 -2.36 16.60 -4.18
N VAL A 6 -3.38 15.77 -4.12
CA VAL A 6 -3.26 14.36 -3.73
C VAL A 6 -3.28 13.50 -4.99
N VAL A 7 -2.21 12.74 -5.20
CA VAL A 7 -2.09 11.78 -6.30
C VAL A 7 -2.32 10.38 -5.75
N ALA A 8 -3.34 9.69 -6.24
CA ALA A 8 -3.63 8.31 -5.87
C ALA A 8 -3.17 7.37 -6.99
N LEU A 9 -2.14 6.58 -6.73
CA LEU A 9 -1.59 5.63 -7.68
C LEU A 9 -2.27 4.27 -7.53
N GLY A 10 -3.00 3.84 -8.56
CA GLY A 10 -3.60 2.51 -8.63
C GLY A 10 -2.57 1.41 -8.95
N HIS A 11 -2.99 0.16 -8.87
CA HIS A 11 -2.13 -1.00 -9.12
C HIS A 11 -1.50 -1.02 -10.53
N LYS A 12 -2.18 -0.48 -11.53
CA LYS A 12 -1.65 -0.36 -12.91
C LYS A 12 -0.46 0.59 -12.99
N ALA A 13 -0.39 1.58 -12.12
CA ALA A 13 0.72 2.53 -12.06
C ALA A 13 1.96 1.98 -11.35
N LEU A 14 1.84 0.83 -10.66
CA LEU A 14 2.91 0.24 -9.85
C LEU A 14 3.38 -1.12 -10.36
N GLY A 15 2.57 -1.82 -11.17
CA GLY A 15 2.85 -3.20 -11.55
C GLY A 15 2.65 -4.20 -10.39
N ALA A 16 2.93 -5.48 -10.66
CA ALA A 16 2.70 -6.57 -9.72
C ALA A 16 3.99 -7.24 -9.22
N THR A 17 5.06 -7.19 -9.99
CA THR A 17 6.36 -7.80 -9.66
C THR A 17 7.39 -6.73 -9.30
N LEU A 18 8.49 -7.14 -8.64
CA LEU A 18 9.59 -6.25 -8.29
C LEU A 18 10.12 -5.47 -9.51
N PRO A 19 10.48 -6.12 -10.64
CA PRO A 19 10.97 -5.40 -11.82
C PRO A 19 9.92 -4.47 -12.43
N GLN A 20 8.67 -4.90 -12.51
CA GLN A 20 7.56 -4.08 -13.02
C GLN A 20 7.38 -2.81 -12.18
N GLN A 21 7.45 -2.92 -10.86
CA GLN A 21 7.33 -1.77 -9.98
C GLN A 21 8.48 -0.78 -10.16
N GLN A 22 9.71 -1.26 -10.26
CA GLN A 22 10.88 -0.42 -10.49
C GLN A 22 10.77 0.39 -11.79
N ASP A 23 10.21 -0.20 -12.84
CA ASP A 23 9.98 0.50 -14.10
C ASP A 23 8.77 1.45 -14.03
N ALA A 24 7.67 1.00 -13.43
CA ALA A 24 6.43 1.77 -13.35
C ALA A 24 6.58 3.06 -12.53
N VAL A 25 7.32 3.03 -11.43
CA VAL A 25 7.53 4.23 -10.59
C VAL A 25 8.28 5.35 -11.31
N LYS A 26 9.08 5.05 -12.32
CA LYS A 26 9.76 6.06 -13.16
C LYS A 26 8.74 6.90 -13.92
N GLY A 27 7.70 6.27 -14.47
CA GLY A 27 6.61 6.98 -15.14
C GLY A 27 5.79 7.84 -14.18
N ALA A 28 5.43 7.28 -13.02
CA ALA A 28 4.74 8.01 -11.96
C ALA A 28 5.56 9.21 -11.46
N ALA A 29 6.88 9.03 -11.29
CA ALA A 29 7.78 10.08 -10.86
C ALA A 29 7.81 11.29 -11.81
N LYS A 30 7.74 11.05 -13.11
CA LYS A 30 7.67 12.15 -14.12
C LYS A 30 6.39 12.98 -13.94
N ALA A 31 5.26 12.34 -13.81
CA ALA A 31 3.98 13.02 -13.59
C ALA A 31 3.96 13.81 -12.27
N ILE A 32 4.51 13.24 -11.21
CA ILE A 32 4.63 13.91 -9.91
C ILE A 32 5.58 15.11 -9.99
N ALA A 33 6.72 14.95 -10.67
CA ALA A 33 7.66 16.02 -10.88
C ALA A 33 7.05 17.18 -11.69
N ASP A 34 6.20 16.92 -12.65
CA ASP A 34 5.45 17.96 -13.38
C ASP A 34 4.60 18.83 -12.44
N LEU A 35 3.95 18.21 -11.47
CA LEU A 35 3.15 18.92 -10.44
C LEU A 35 4.05 19.75 -9.50
N VAL A 36 5.20 19.22 -9.13
CA VAL A 36 6.18 19.94 -8.30
C VAL A 36 6.75 21.14 -9.05
N GLU A 37 7.09 21.00 -10.33
CA GLU A 37 7.52 22.10 -11.20
C GLU A 37 6.46 23.17 -11.34
N ALA A 38 5.18 22.80 -11.35
CA ALA A 38 4.04 23.73 -11.35
C ALA A 38 3.77 24.37 -9.96
N ASP A 39 4.71 24.25 -9.03
CA ASP A 39 4.64 24.80 -7.67
C ASP A 39 3.49 24.25 -6.81
N CYS A 40 3.08 23.01 -7.07
CA CYS A 40 2.12 22.32 -6.22
C CYS A 40 2.81 21.68 -5.01
N GLN A 41 2.06 21.60 -3.90
CA GLN A 41 2.37 20.71 -2.77
C GLN A 41 1.76 19.36 -3.06
N VAL A 42 2.56 18.30 -3.10
CA VAL A 42 2.13 16.98 -3.57
C VAL A 42 2.18 15.95 -2.46
N ILE A 43 1.07 15.25 -2.26
CA ILE A 43 0.95 14.07 -1.41
C ILE A 43 0.60 12.90 -2.31
N ILE A 44 1.30 11.77 -2.15
CA ILE A 44 1.07 10.57 -2.95
C ILE A 44 0.53 9.46 -2.04
N SER A 45 -0.59 8.90 -2.39
CA SER A 45 -1.06 7.62 -1.88
C SER A 45 -0.99 6.56 -2.98
N HIS A 46 -1.05 5.29 -2.62
CA HIS A 46 -0.95 4.20 -3.57
C HIS A 46 -1.73 2.96 -3.11
N SER A 47 -2.12 2.13 -4.04
CA SER A 47 -2.60 0.78 -3.75
C SER A 47 -1.44 -0.16 -3.39
N ASN A 48 -1.74 -1.33 -2.84
CA ASN A 48 -0.73 -2.32 -2.42
C ASN A 48 -1.16 -3.77 -2.64
N ALA A 49 -2.25 -4.02 -3.34
CA ALA A 49 -2.87 -5.35 -3.37
C ALA A 49 -1.94 -6.50 -3.82
N PRO A 50 -1.18 -6.40 -4.93
CA PRO A 50 -0.21 -7.44 -5.30
C PRO A 50 0.91 -7.57 -4.28
N GLN A 51 1.43 -6.46 -3.80
CA GLN A 51 2.60 -6.41 -2.93
C GLN A 51 2.30 -7.00 -1.54
N VAL A 52 1.19 -6.63 -0.92
CA VAL A 52 0.80 -7.16 0.38
C VAL A 52 0.49 -8.66 0.32
N GLY A 53 -0.11 -9.11 -0.77
CA GLY A 53 -0.37 -10.53 -1.00
C GLY A 53 0.92 -11.35 -1.13
N MET A 54 1.89 -10.86 -1.90
CA MET A 54 3.20 -11.48 -2.03
C MET A 54 3.94 -11.56 -0.70
N ILE A 55 4.03 -10.45 0.02
CA ILE A 55 4.72 -10.38 1.32
C ILE A 55 4.07 -11.33 2.33
N HIS A 56 2.75 -11.30 2.43
CA HIS A 56 2.03 -12.16 3.36
C HIS A 56 2.22 -13.64 3.04
N THR A 57 2.18 -14.02 1.76
CA THR A 57 2.43 -15.39 1.33
C THR A 57 3.87 -15.82 1.65
N ALA A 58 4.86 -15.00 1.31
CA ALA A 58 6.27 -15.31 1.56
C ALA A 58 6.58 -15.46 3.04
N MET A 59 6.12 -14.53 3.88
CA MET A 59 6.33 -14.56 5.33
C MET A 59 5.68 -15.79 5.97
N ASN A 60 4.48 -16.14 5.55
CA ASN A 60 3.76 -17.27 6.14
C ASN A 60 4.27 -18.62 5.66
N GLU A 61 4.74 -18.75 4.40
CA GLU A 61 5.42 -19.96 3.94
C GLU A 61 6.73 -20.19 4.70
N PHE A 62 7.49 -19.12 4.96
CA PHE A 62 8.69 -19.21 5.80
C PHE A 62 8.33 -19.66 7.23
N GLY A 63 7.34 -19.02 7.86
CA GLY A 63 6.90 -19.35 9.22
C GLY A 63 6.36 -20.78 9.35
N LYS A 64 5.79 -21.33 8.28
CA LYS A 64 5.33 -22.72 8.24
C LYS A 64 6.47 -23.74 8.34
N GLN A 65 7.62 -23.41 7.76
CA GLN A 65 8.83 -24.24 7.78
C GLN A 65 9.71 -24.02 9.01
N HIS A 66 9.53 -22.88 9.67
CA HIS A 66 10.31 -22.44 10.82
C HIS A 66 9.38 -22.04 11.98
N PRO A 67 8.93 -23.02 12.80
CA PRO A 67 7.93 -22.77 13.86
C PRO A 67 8.35 -21.81 14.96
N ASP A 68 9.65 -21.54 15.12
CA ASP A 68 10.22 -20.55 16.02
C ASP A 68 9.99 -19.11 15.56
N TYR A 69 9.58 -18.93 14.28
CA TYR A 69 9.09 -17.66 13.75
C TYR A 69 7.57 -17.67 13.73
N THR A 70 6.96 -16.56 14.06
CA THR A 70 5.49 -16.42 13.99
C THR A 70 5.03 -16.06 12.59
N PHE A 71 3.78 -16.39 12.28
CA PHE A 71 3.13 -15.89 11.07
C PHE A 71 2.96 -14.37 11.14
N ALA A 72 3.23 -13.69 10.04
CA ALA A 72 3.06 -12.25 9.96
C ALA A 72 1.57 -11.88 9.76
N PRO A 73 0.97 -11.07 10.65
CA PRO A 73 -0.37 -10.54 10.43
C PRO A 73 -0.44 -9.68 9.17
N ILE A 74 -1.62 -9.61 8.56
CA ILE A 74 -1.82 -8.81 7.35
C ILE A 74 -1.51 -7.32 7.58
N SER A 75 -1.76 -6.80 8.77
CA SER A 75 -1.43 -5.42 9.14
C SER A 75 0.07 -5.13 9.09
N VAL A 76 0.89 -6.07 9.57
CA VAL A 76 2.37 -5.97 9.50
C VAL A 76 2.83 -6.06 8.06
N CYS A 77 2.26 -6.96 7.26
CA CYS A 77 2.56 -7.06 5.83
C CYS A 77 2.14 -5.79 5.07
N SER A 78 1.05 -5.15 5.49
CA SER A 78 0.63 -3.84 4.97
C SER A 78 1.68 -2.76 5.27
N ALA A 79 2.21 -2.72 6.49
CA ALA A 79 3.30 -1.82 6.86
C ALA A 79 4.56 -2.07 6.03
N MET A 80 4.93 -3.34 5.83
CA MET A 80 6.05 -3.73 4.96
C MET A 80 5.82 -3.27 3.51
N SER A 81 4.60 -3.40 2.99
CA SER A 81 4.25 -2.93 1.64
C SER A 81 4.37 -1.41 1.50
N GLN A 82 4.00 -0.65 2.52
CA GLN A 82 4.20 0.80 2.53
C GLN A 82 5.68 1.16 2.45
N GLY A 83 6.53 0.46 3.18
CA GLY A 83 7.98 0.64 3.12
C GLY A 83 8.54 0.28 1.74
N TYR A 84 8.18 -0.85 1.21
CA TYR A 84 8.65 -1.32 -0.10
C TYR A 84 8.23 -0.40 -1.25
N ILE A 85 6.95 -0.12 -1.37
CA ILE A 85 6.43 0.76 -2.44
C ILE A 85 6.92 2.20 -2.24
N GLY A 86 6.89 2.69 -1.01
CA GLY A 86 7.36 4.02 -0.68
C GLY A 86 8.85 4.21 -0.96
N TYR A 87 9.67 3.20 -0.72
CA TYR A 87 11.08 3.18 -1.06
C TYR A 87 11.32 3.39 -2.56
N ASP A 88 10.64 2.64 -3.40
CA ASP A 88 10.77 2.78 -4.86
C ASP A 88 10.24 4.13 -5.35
N LEU A 89 9.08 4.58 -4.85
CA LEU A 89 8.49 5.86 -5.22
C LEU A 89 9.38 7.04 -4.82
N GLN A 90 9.81 7.11 -3.56
CA GLN A 90 10.60 8.25 -3.10
C GLN A 90 11.93 8.36 -3.81
N ASN A 91 12.59 7.24 -4.13
CA ASN A 91 13.84 7.24 -4.88
C ASN A 91 13.64 7.68 -6.34
N ALA A 92 12.60 7.17 -7.01
CA ALA A 92 12.31 7.56 -8.39
C ALA A 92 11.90 9.03 -8.50
N ILE A 93 11.08 9.52 -7.57
CA ILE A 93 10.69 10.95 -7.53
C ILE A 93 11.90 11.84 -7.25
N ARG A 94 12.72 11.47 -6.28
CA ARG A 94 13.93 12.23 -5.95
C ARG A 94 14.88 12.30 -7.13
N GLU A 95 15.12 11.20 -7.82
CA GLU A 95 15.97 11.15 -9.01
C GLU A 95 15.44 12.09 -10.11
N GLU A 96 14.14 12.01 -10.41
CA GLU A 96 13.52 12.86 -11.42
C GLU A 96 13.60 14.35 -11.06
N LEU A 97 13.35 14.70 -9.80
CA LEU A 97 13.48 16.09 -9.34
C LEU A 97 14.92 16.60 -9.45
N LEU A 98 15.92 15.81 -9.06
CA LEU A 98 17.32 16.16 -9.19
C LEU A 98 17.74 16.34 -10.65
N ASN A 99 17.26 15.48 -11.56
CA ASN A 99 17.50 15.60 -13.00
C ASN A 99 16.92 16.87 -13.59
N ARG A 100 15.87 17.42 -12.99
CA ARG A 100 15.28 18.72 -13.37
C ARG A 100 15.87 19.91 -12.61
N GLY A 101 16.87 19.70 -11.78
CA GLY A 101 17.49 20.75 -10.96
C GLY A 101 16.61 21.23 -9.80
N ILE A 102 15.64 20.44 -9.38
CA ILE A 102 14.71 20.76 -8.29
C ILE A 102 15.20 20.10 -7.01
N ASN A 103 15.65 20.91 -6.05
CA ASN A 103 16.08 20.42 -4.75
C ASN A 103 14.90 20.42 -3.77
N ARG A 104 14.13 19.35 -3.79
CA ARG A 104 12.98 19.17 -2.91
C ARG A 104 13.03 17.81 -2.24
N PRO A 105 12.98 17.74 -0.89
CA PRO A 105 13.05 16.47 -0.19
C PRO A 105 11.78 15.65 -0.43
N VAL A 106 11.96 14.34 -0.51
CA VAL A 106 10.88 13.35 -0.66
C VAL A 106 10.98 12.37 0.50
N ALA A 107 9.88 12.09 1.16
CA ALA A 107 9.83 11.16 2.28
C ALA A 107 8.59 10.29 2.22
N THR A 108 8.72 9.08 2.75
CA THR A 108 7.61 8.15 2.98
C THR A 108 7.35 8.07 4.47
N ILE A 109 6.09 8.16 4.87
CA ILE A 109 5.66 7.96 6.25
C ILE A 109 4.77 6.74 6.37
N LEU A 110 5.10 5.84 7.31
CA LEU A 110 4.20 4.77 7.70
C LEU A 110 2.93 5.37 8.26
N THR A 111 1.80 4.95 7.74
CA THR A 111 0.52 5.60 8.02
C THR A 111 -0.49 4.61 8.53
N GLN A 112 -1.04 4.90 9.70
CA GLN A 112 -2.11 4.16 10.36
C GLN A 112 -3.42 4.92 10.25
N VAL A 113 -4.52 4.19 10.11
CA VAL A 113 -5.87 4.77 10.07
C VAL A 113 -6.74 4.12 11.13
N VAL A 114 -7.48 4.94 11.86
CA VAL A 114 -8.46 4.45 12.83
C VAL A 114 -9.67 3.92 12.07
N VAL A 115 -10.12 2.73 12.42
CA VAL A 115 -11.28 2.08 11.83
C VAL A 115 -12.26 1.62 12.92
N ASN A 116 -13.51 1.41 12.52
CA ASN A 116 -14.49 0.80 13.40
C ASN A 116 -14.23 -0.72 13.49
N PRO A 117 -14.04 -1.31 14.69
CA PRO A 117 -13.84 -2.74 14.84
C PRO A 117 -15.05 -3.59 14.40
N TYR A 118 -16.21 -2.97 14.26
CA TYR A 118 -17.46 -3.59 13.79
C TYR A 118 -17.79 -3.26 12.33
N ASP A 119 -16.81 -2.77 11.56
CA ASP A 119 -17.00 -2.48 10.12
C ASP A 119 -17.47 -3.73 9.37
N ASP A 120 -18.45 -3.55 8.47
CA ASP A 120 -19.02 -4.64 7.69
C ASP A 120 -18.01 -5.43 6.88
N SER A 121 -16.91 -4.81 6.48
CA SER A 121 -15.84 -5.46 5.71
C SER A 121 -15.17 -6.63 6.45
N PHE A 122 -15.21 -6.65 7.77
CA PHE A 122 -14.72 -7.79 8.56
C PHE A 122 -15.60 -9.03 8.42
N TYR A 123 -16.87 -8.85 8.13
CA TYR A 123 -17.85 -9.93 7.93
C TYR A 123 -18.02 -10.28 6.44
N LYS A 124 -17.84 -9.31 5.56
CA LYS A 124 -17.95 -9.46 4.11
C LYS A 124 -16.72 -8.87 3.42
N PRO A 125 -15.55 -9.53 3.50
CA PRO A 125 -14.33 -9.02 2.89
C PRO A 125 -14.46 -9.00 1.37
N VAL A 126 -14.04 -7.88 0.75
CA VAL A 126 -14.15 -7.67 -0.71
C VAL A 126 -12.86 -7.14 -1.34
N LYS A 127 -11.88 -6.75 -0.54
CA LYS A 127 -10.60 -6.25 -1.09
C LYS A 127 -9.79 -7.40 -1.64
N VAL A 128 -9.62 -7.41 -2.94
CA VAL A 128 -8.80 -8.41 -3.66
C VAL A 128 -7.33 -8.15 -3.40
N ILE A 129 -6.60 -9.22 -3.02
CA ILE A 129 -5.15 -9.19 -2.84
C ILE A 129 -4.49 -10.42 -3.49
N GLY A 130 -3.18 -10.32 -3.72
CA GLY A 130 -2.38 -11.42 -4.22
C GLY A 130 -2.63 -11.73 -5.71
N ARG A 131 -2.20 -12.92 -6.12
CA ARG A 131 -2.29 -13.40 -7.50
C ARG A 131 -3.63 -14.12 -7.78
N ILE A 132 -3.92 -14.31 -9.05
CA ILE A 132 -5.00 -15.20 -9.49
C ILE A 132 -4.59 -16.65 -9.21
N MET A 133 -5.52 -17.43 -8.67
CA MET A 133 -5.34 -18.85 -8.34
C MET A 133 -6.26 -19.73 -9.21
N THR A 134 -5.85 -20.97 -9.40
CA THR A 134 -6.77 -22.00 -9.88
C THR A 134 -7.80 -22.35 -8.81
N LYS A 135 -8.85 -23.09 -9.18
CA LYS A 135 -9.85 -23.56 -8.21
C LYS A 135 -9.23 -24.46 -7.14
N GLU A 136 -8.35 -25.37 -7.54
CA GLU A 136 -7.66 -26.29 -6.64
C GLU A 136 -6.77 -25.55 -5.65
N GLU A 137 -6.01 -24.54 -6.12
CA GLU A 137 -5.20 -23.68 -5.26
C GLU A 137 -6.05 -22.91 -4.27
N ALA A 138 -7.18 -22.36 -4.72
CA ALA A 138 -8.10 -21.61 -3.88
C ALA A 138 -8.74 -22.51 -2.82
N ASP A 139 -9.25 -23.68 -3.18
CA ASP A 139 -9.84 -24.65 -2.27
C ASP A 139 -8.82 -25.09 -1.20
N LYS A 140 -7.58 -25.30 -1.58
CA LYS A 140 -6.49 -25.61 -0.65
C LYS A 140 -6.23 -24.47 0.34
N MET A 141 -6.20 -23.23 -0.12
CA MET A 141 -5.98 -22.06 0.74
C MET A 141 -7.14 -21.84 1.72
N VAL A 142 -8.38 -22.08 1.28
CA VAL A 142 -9.56 -22.05 2.16
C VAL A 142 -9.45 -23.13 3.24
N ALA A 143 -9.13 -24.36 2.86
CA ALA A 143 -9.04 -25.50 3.78
C ALA A 143 -7.89 -25.38 4.78
N GLU A 144 -6.70 -24.99 4.32
CA GLU A 144 -5.49 -24.95 5.15
C GLU A 144 -5.32 -23.64 5.95
N ARG A 145 -5.82 -22.51 5.41
CA ARG A 145 -5.58 -21.17 5.95
C ARG A 145 -6.85 -20.41 6.35
N GLY A 146 -8.03 -20.92 6.02
CA GLY A 146 -9.28 -20.21 6.27
C GLY A 146 -9.42 -18.90 5.47
N TYR A 147 -8.78 -18.79 4.31
CA TYR A 147 -8.86 -17.60 3.48
C TYR A 147 -10.25 -17.43 2.88
N ASN A 148 -10.67 -16.16 2.77
CA ASN A 148 -11.82 -15.81 1.96
C ASN A 148 -11.37 -15.66 0.50
N VAL A 149 -12.10 -16.31 -0.40
CA VAL A 149 -11.78 -16.36 -1.82
C VAL A 149 -13.04 -16.04 -2.63
N ILE A 150 -12.89 -15.33 -3.71
CA ILE A 150 -13.95 -15.06 -4.69
C ILE A 150 -13.51 -15.49 -6.08
N GLU A 151 -14.47 -15.83 -6.92
CA GLU A 151 -14.24 -16.03 -8.35
C GLU A 151 -14.09 -14.66 -9.04
N ASP A 152 -13.05 -14.51 -9.84
CA ASP A 152 -12.75 -13.28 -10.58
C ASP A 152 -13.18 -13.41 -12.06
N ALA A 153 -14.48 -13.28 -12.28
CA ALA A 153 -15.07 -13.12 -13.62
C ALA A 153 -14.50 -14.05 -14.72
N GLY A 154 -14.36 -15.34 -14.43
CA GLY A 154 -13.84 -16.35 -15.39
C GLY A 154 -12.33 -16.36 -15.57
N ARG A 155 -11.60 -15.50 -14.84
CA ARG A 155 -10.12 -15.49 -14.87
C ARG A 155 -9.49 -16.41 -13.84
N GLY A 156 -10.25 -16.89 -12.87
CA GLY A 156 -9.81 -17.74 -11.77
C GLY A 156 -10.33 -17.24 -10.43
N TYR A 157 -9.57 -17.47 -9.39
CA TYR A 157 -9.95 -17.16 -8.01
C TYR A 157 -8.97 -16.19 -7.37
N ARG A 158 -9.48 -15.29 -6.55
CA ARG A 158 -8.70 -14.28 -5.84
C ARG A 158 -9.00 -14.30 -4.35
N ARG A 159 -7.96 -14.14 -3.54
CA ARG A 159 -8.14 -13.90 -2.12
C ARG A 159 -8.74 -12.53 -1.88
N VAL A 160 -9.68 -12.45 -0.94
CA VAL A 160 -10.23 -11.19 -0.44
C VAL A 160 -9.97 -11.03 1.05
N VAL A 161 -9.73 -9.80 1.45
CA VAL A 161 -9.52 -9.41 2.85
C VAL A 161 -10.41 -8.24 3.21
N ALA A 162 -10.58 -8.02 4.52
CA ALA A 162 -11.27 -6.85 5.02
C ALA A 162 -10.53 -5.56 4.59
N SER A 163 -11.30 -4.54 4.23
CA SER A 163 -10.81 -3.19 3.98
C SER A 163 -11.75 -2.20 4.67
N PRO A 164 -11.63 -2.05 5.99
CA PRO A 164 -12.54 -1.22 6.76
C PRO A 164 -12.39 0.26 6.38
N ARG A 165 -13.49 1.00 6.51
CA ARG A 165 -13.51 2.42 6.15
C ARG A 165 -12.68 3.23 7.15
N PRO A 166 -11.69 4.01 6.69
CA PRO A 166 -10.93 4.89 7.55
C PRO A 166 -11.80 6.00 8.15
N GLN A 167 -11.64 6.24 9.45
CA GLN A 167 -12.31 7.33 10.18
C GLN A 167 -11.37 8.52 10.38
N SER A 168 -10.10 8.26 10.67
CA SER A 168 -9.07 9.28 10.86
C SER A 168 -7.69 8.70 10.55
N ILE A 169 -6.74 9.59 10.29
CA ILE A 169 -5.33 9.24 10.05
C ILE A 169 -4.55 9.59 11.32
N ILE A 170 -3.86 8.61 11.91
CA ILE A 170 -3.07 8.83 13.14
C ILE A 170 -1.99 9.88 12.89
N GLU A 171 -1.23 9.77 11.80
CA GLU A 171 -0.07 10.61 11.47
C GLU A 171 -0.46 11.90 10.73
N ILE A 172 -1.73 12.33 10.78
CA ILE A 172 -2.19 13.46 9.95
C ILE A 172 -1.41 14.75 10.23
N GLN A 173 -1.03 15.02 11.49
CA GLN A 173 -0.27 16.22 11.81
C GLN A 173 1.15 16.15 11.24
N SER A 174 1.80 15.00 11.35
CA SER A 174 3.13 14.78 10.75
C SER A 174 3.10 14.95 9.23
N ILE A 175 2.06 14.44 8.57
CA ILE A 175 1.89 14.63 7.12
C ILE A 175 1.73 16.12 6.78
N ARG A 176 0.90 16.84 7.52
CA ARG A 176 0.71 18.28 7.31
C ARG A 176 2.01 19.07 7.49
N ASP A 177 2.73 18.79 8.57
CA ASP A 177 3.99 19.49 8.88
C ASP A 177 5.03 19.27 7.79
N MET A 178 5.16 18.02 7.28
CA MET A 178 6.07 17.72 6.17
C MET A 178 5.67 18.44 4.88
N VAL A 179 4.39 18.44 4.54
CA VAL A 179 3.88 19.14 3.34
C VAL A 179 4.11 20.64 3.45
N GLU A 180 3.85 21.24 4.59
CA GLU A 180 4.09 22.67 4.84
C GLU A 180 5.57 23.03 4.82
N ALA A 181 6.44 22.12 5.27
CA ALA A 181 7.88 22.26 5.16
C ALA A 181 8.43 22.10 3.73
N GLY A 182 7.58 21.78 2.77
CA GLY A 182 7.93 21.67 1.36
C GLY A 182 8.33 20.27 0.89
N LEU A 183 8.15 19.24 1.70
CA LEU A 183 8.41 17.87 1.29
C LEU A 183 7.33 17.37 0.32
N VAL A 184 7.75 16.54 -0.62
CA VAL A 184 6.86 15.62 -1.34
C VAL A 184 6.67 14.39 -0.45
N VAL A 185 5.44 14.06 -0.11
CA VAL A 185 5.13 13.05 0.91
C VAL A 185 4.40 11.86 0.31
N VAL A 186 4.93 10.67 0.52
CA VAL A 186 4.23 9.39 0.25
C VAL A 186 3.59 8.93 1.55
N ALA A 187 2.28 8.79 1.56
CA ALA A 187 1.51 8.46 2.77
C ALA A 187 0.29 7.59 2.46
N CYS A 188 -0.29 7.00 3.45
CA CYS A 188 -1.53 6.22 3.39
C CYS A 188 -1.50 5.06 2.38
N GLY A 189 -0.36 4.42 2.19
CA GLY A 189 -0.24 3.28 1.28
C GLY A 189 -1.22 2.16 1.63
N GLY A 190 -1.89 1.62 0.59
CA GLY A 190 -2.95 0.62 0.75
C GLY A 190 -4.19 1.11 1.48
N GLY A 191 -4.38 2.41 1.59
CA GLY A 191 -5.43 3.05 2.39
C GLY A 191 -5.09 3.22 3.87
N GLY A 192 -3.84 2.95 4.25
CA GLY A 192 -3.35 3.00 5.62
C GLY A 192 -3.45 1.66 6.36
N ILE A 193 -2.66 1.50 7.40
CA ILE A 193 -2.68 0.33 8.26
C ILE A 193 -3.86 0.47 9.24
N PRO A 194 -4.88 -0.41 9.20
CA PRO A 194 -6.04 -0.27 10.05
C PRO A 194 -5.72 -0.58 11.50
N VAL A 195 -6.13 0.31 12.38
CA VAL A 195 -6.04 0.18 13.84
C VAL A 195 -7.36 0.61 14.48
N TYR A 196 -7.61 0.16 15.68
CA TYR A 196 -8.72 0.66 16.49
C TYR A 196 -8.22 0.98 17.90
N LYS A 197 -8.92 1.92 18.55
CA LYS A 197 -8.60 2.31 19.93
C LYS A 197 -9.08 1.21 20.86
N THR A 198 -8.22 0.75 21.76
CA THR A 198 -8.59 -0.08 22.90
C THR A 198 -8.81 0.79 24.12
N GLU A 199 -9.79 0.43 24.93
CA GLU A 199 -9.91 0.97 26.29
C GLU A 199 -8.82 0.30 27.13
N GLY A 200 -7.82 1.07 27.63
CA GLY A 200 -6.77 0.48 28.45
C GLY A 200 -5.86 1.48 29.08
#